data_aa5b7c64d647b347056dc3358623547f
#
_entry.id   aa5b7c64d647b347056dc3358623547f
#
_cell.length_a   1.000
_cell.length_b   1.000
_cell.length_c   1.000
_cell.angle_alpha   90.00
_cell.angle_beta   90.00
_cell.angle_gamma   90.00
#
_symmetry.space_group_name_H-M   'P 1'
#
loop_
_entity.id
_entity.type
_entity.pdbx_description
1 polymer ?
#
loop_
_entity_poly.entity_id
_entity_poly.type
_entity_poly.pdbx_seq_one_letter_code
_entity_poly.pdbx_strand_id
1 'polypeptide(L)'
;MIRFVRFLFAMASISGILLGQQSKPSIPDNLIWEPGIEYAPGAAKSESLKMDVVRPRGARNPLPAVVCIHGGGFRAGSRDGYLPLCIKLAQRGYVAATISYRLSPASQFPAPVHDAKAAVRWLRANANQFGIDPERIGVTGGSAGGHLALFLGLTGGIPEFEGSGPYLNQSSRVSCVVNYYGPTDFTKSYGKSVDAAEVLPLFLGGDLDHQRLAHVKASPLNWVSPNAVPILTIHGTEDKYVAYEQAVWLTERLKAAGVDTNDYDAVAAYFGLE
;
A
#
# COMPACT_ATOMS: atom_id res chain seq x y z
N MET A 1 -27.02 -14.31 5.42
CA MET A 1 -26.57 -15.65 4.94
C MET A 1 -25.21 -15.41 4.29
N ILE A 2 -24.13 -15.64 5.04
CA ILE A 2 -22.75 -15.29 4.64
C ILE A 2 -22.26 -16.35 3.63
N ARG A 3 -22.00 -15.95 2.39
CA ARG A 3 -21.36 -16.81 1.39
C ARG A 3 -19.86 -16.82 1.63
N PHE A 4 -19.33 -17.92 2.17
CA PHE A 4 -17.90 -18.18 2.24
C PHE A 4 -17.38 -18.51 0.84
N VAL A 5 -16.60 -17.60 0.27
CA VAL A 5 -15.76 -17.92 -0.90
C VAL A 5 -14.43 -18.45 -0.37
N ARG A 6 -14.22 -19.76 -0.47
CA ARG A 6 -12.93 -20.40 -0.17
C ARG A 6 -11.98 -20.15 -1.34
N PHE A 7 -11.09 -19.20 -1.19
CA PHE A 7 -9.89 -19.10 -2.03
C PHE A 7 -8.77 -19.90 -1.36
N LEU A 8 -8.43 -21.05 -1.95
CA LEU A 8 -7.19 -21.76 -1.64
C LEU A 8 -6.02 -20.97 -2.24
N PHE A 9 -5.31 -20.21 -1.42
CA PHE A 9 -3.96 -19.80 -1.75
C PHE A 9 -3.00 -20.88 -1.22
N ALA A 10 -2.44 -21.67 -2.14
CA ALA A 10 -1.33 -22.56 -1.83
C ALA A 10 -0.11 -21.70 -1.49
N MET A 11 0.27 -21.66 -0.21
CA MET A 11 1.59 -21.21 0.21
C MET A 11 2.61 -22.28 -0.20
N ALA A 12 3.36 -22.00 -1.26
CA ALA A 12 4.56 -22.78 -1.57
C ALA A 12 5.64 -22.39 -0.56
N SER A 13 5.96 -23.32 0.33
CA SER A 13 7.18 -23.30 1.13
C SER A 13 8.39 -23.33 0.20
N ILE A 14 9.12 -22.22 0.12
CA ILE A 14 10.35 -22.13 -0.67
C ILE A 14 11.52 -22.52 0.24
N SER A 15 11.82 -23.81 0.27
CA SER A 15 13.16 -24.30 0.58
C SER A 15 13.79 -24.74 -0.74
N GLY A 16 14.81 -24.05 -1.20
CA GLY A 16 15.55 -24.46 -2.38
C GLY A 16 16.02 -23.27 -3.22
N ILE A 17 17.25 -22.86 -2.98
CA ILE A 17 17.97 -21.90 -3.82
C ILE A 17 18.10 -22.49 -5.22
N LEU A 18 17.34 -21.97 -6.15
CA LEU A 18 17.68 -21.95 -7.58
C LEU A 18 17.57 -20.50 -8.01
N LEU A 19 18.70 -19.87 -8.30
CA LEU A 19 18.83 -18.62 -9.02
C LEU A 19 18.30 -18.83 -10.47
N GLY A 20 16.99 -19.00 -10.58
CA GLY A 20 16.29 -18.87 -11.85
C GLY A 20 16.05 -17.39 -12.07
N GLN A 21 16.62 -16.81 -13.13
CA GLN A 21 16.19 -15.54 -13.69
C GLN A 21 14.66 -15.63 -13.86
N GLN A 22 13.91 -14.96 -12.98
CA GLN A 22 12.48 -14.76 -13.20
C GLN A 22 12.37 -13.96 -14.50
N SER A 23 11.92 -14.62 -15.57
CA SER A 23 11.61 -13.95 -16.82
C SER A 23 10.64 -12.81 -16.50
N LYS A 24 10.96 -11.60 -16.98
CA LYS A 24 10.05 -10.46 -16.85
C LYS A 24 8.67 -10.90 -17.35
N PRO A 25 7.58 -10.60 -16.61
CA PRO A 25 6.25 -10.99 -17.05
C PRO A 25 5.98 -10.40 -18.44
N SER A 26 5.41 -11.21 -19.33
CA SER A 26 5.00 -10.74 -20.64
C SER A 26 3.87 -9.72 -20.47
N ILE A 27 4.04 -8.55 -21.05
CA ILE A 27 3.00 -7.51 -21.03
C ILE A 27 2.07 -7.77 -22.22
N PRO A 28 0.75 -7.92 -22.01
CA PRO A 28 -0.22 -8.06 -23.09
C PRO A 28 -0.18 -6.86 -24.07
N ASP A 29 -0.38 -7.13 -25.37
CA ASP A 29 -0.26 -6.11 -26.43
C ASP A 29 -1.26 -4.94 -26.29
N ASN A 30 -2.37 -5.18 -25.62
CA ASN A 30 -3.39 -4.16 -25.33
C ASN A 30 -3.05 -3.28 -24.13
N LEU A 31 -1.89 -3.48 -23.50
CA LEU A 31 -1.39 -2.67 -22.39
C LEU A 31 -0.15 -1.87 -22.78
N ILE A 32 0.11 -0.83 -22.02
CA ILE A 32 1.35 -0.05 -22.03
C ILE A 32 1.98 -0.22 -20.65
N TRP A 33 3.27 -0.60 -20.62
CA TRP A 33 4.09 -0.63 -19.41
C TRP A 33 5.21 0.38 -19.52
N GLU A 34 5.27 1.27 -18.56
CA GLU A 34 6.28 2.34 -18.45
C GLU A 34 7.08 2.12 -17.16
N PRO A 35 8.23 1.43 -17.22
CA PRO A 35 9.02 1.11 -16.03
C PRO A 35 9.95 2.24 -15.61
N GLY A 36 10.26 2.28 -14.31
CA GLY A 36 11.36 3.08 -13.77
C GLY A 36 11.13 4.58 -13.78
N ILE A 37 9.88 5.03 -13.79
CA ILE A 37 9.54 6.45 -13.74
C ILE A 37 9.94 7.02 -12.37
N GLU A 38 10.75 8.07 -12.36
CA GLU A 38 11.15 8.76 -11.14
C GLU A 38 10.02 9.66 -10.64
N TYR A 39 9.56 9.44 -9.41
CA TYR A 39 8.48 10.23 -8.82
C TYR A 39 8.94 11.14 -7.66
N ALA A 40 10.08 10.83 -7.04
CA ALA A 40 10.68 11.65 -6.00
C ALA A 40 12.19 11.34 -5.85
N PRO A 41 12.98 12.24 -5.25
CA PRO A 41 14.35 11.94 -4.88
C PRO A 41 14.40 10.89 -3.78
N GLY A 42 15.41 10.01 -3.81
CA GLY A 42 15.68 9.02 -2.78
C GLY A 42 16.42 9.59 -1.56
N ALA A 43 16.92 8.71 -0.70
CA ALA A 43 17.67 9.11 0.51
C ALA A 43 19.04 9.72 0.17
N ALA A 44 19.70 9.21 -0.87
CA ALA A 44 20.94 9.76 -1.41
C ALA A 44 20.67 10.51 -2.72
N LYS A 45 21.52 11.49 -3.06
CA LYS A 45 21.38 12.28 -4.31
C LYS A 45 21.46 11.43 -5.58
N SER A 46 22.06 10.23 -5.49
CA SER A 46 22.20 9.28 -6.60
C SER A 46 21.05 8.29 -6.73
N GLU A 47 20.12 8.28 -5.76
CA GLU A 47 18.99 7.36 -5.74
C GLU A 47 17.71 8.14 -5.95
N SER A 48 16.87 7.69 -6.86
CA SER A 48 15.52 8.20 -7.06
C SER A 48 14.49 7.14 -6.69
N LEU A 49 13.40 7.58 -6.12
CA LEU A 49 12.24 6.72 -5.88
C LEU A 49 11.49 6.53 -7.21
N LYS A 50 11.25 5.27 -7.56
CA LYS A 50 10.71 4.90 -8.87
C LYS A 50 9.37 4.20 -8.75
N MET A 51 8.57 4.38 -9.79
CA MET A 51 7.35 3.60 -10.01
C MET A 51 7.37 2.96 -11.40
N ASP A 52 6.61 1.89 -11.54
CA ASP A 52 6.25 1.31 -12.84
C ASP A 52 4.76 1.52 -13.05
N VAL A 53 4.38 2.04 -14.21
CA VAL A 53 2.97 2.28 -14.56
C VAL A 53 2.53 1.29 -15.63
N VAL A 54 1.38 0.65 -15.43
CA VAL A 54 0.72 -0.20 -16.43
C VAL A 54 -0.67 0.37 -16.68
N ARG A 55 -1.01 0.56 -17.97
CA ARG A 55 -2.30 1.13 -18.35
C ARG A 55 -2.84 0.54 -19.66
N PRO A 56 -4.17 0.59 -19.89
CA PRO A 56 -4.77 0.19 -21.16
C PRO A 56 -4.26 1.06 -22.31
N ARG A 57 -4.02 0.42 -23.47
CA ARG A 57 -3.70 1.14 -24.71
C ARG A 57 -4.98 1.69 -25.33
N GLY A 58 -4.97 2.98 -25.72
CA GLY A 58 -6.05 3.59 -26.47
C GLY A 58 -7.32 3.90 -25.66
N ALA A 59 -7.20 4.04 -24.34
CA ALA A 59 -8.31 4.53 -23.52
C ALA A 59 -8.76 5.92 -23.98
N ARG A 60 -10.09 6.08 -24.15
CA ARG A 60 -10.67 7.34 -24.66
C ARG A 60 -11.01 8.33 -23.56
N ASN A 61 -11.29 7.86 -22.35
CA ASN A 61 -11.67 8.65 -21.19
C ASN A 61 -10.62 8.47 -20.08
N PRO A 62 -10.46 9.45 -19.18
CA PRO A 62 -9.64 9.28 -17.99
C PRO A 62 -10.10 8.07 -17.15
N LEU A 63 -9.16 7.26 -16.72
CA LEU A 63 -9.37 6.03 -15.98
C LEU A 63 -9.08 6.22 -14.49
N PRO A 64 -9.73 5.45 -13.61
CA PRO A 64 -9.32 5.40 -12.22
C PRO A 64 -7.90 4.82 -12.11
N ALA A 65 -7.14 5.26 -11.10
CA ALA A 65 -5.80 4.76 -10.84
C ALA A 65 -5.71 4.00 -9.52
N VAL A 66 -4.78 3.05 -9.46
CA VAL A 66 -4.47 2.29 -8.23
C VAL A 66 -2.98 2.29 -7.99
N VAL A 67 -2.57 2.75 -6.80
CA VAL A 67 -1.18 2.61 -6.32
C VAL A 67 -1.05 1.28 -5.59
N CYS A 68 -0.13 0.44 -6.03
CA CYS A 68 0.15 -0.88 -5.47
C CYS A 68 1.46 -0.81 -4.67
N ILE A 69 1.41 -1.12 -3.36
CA ILE A 69 2.55 -0.96 -2.44
C ILE A 69 2.99 -2.33 -1.95
N HIS A 70 4.26 -2.68 -2.18
CA HIS A 70 4.81 -3.97 -1.79
C HIS A 70 5.01 -4.08 -0.27
N GLY A 71 4.97 -5.32 0.24
CA GLY A 71 5.34 -5.68 1.61
C GLY A 71 6.86 -5.89 1.76
N GLY A 72 7.24 -6.61 2.81
CA GLY A 72 8.65 -6.97 3.10
C GLY A 72 9.17 -6.39 4.41
N GLY A 73 8.30 -6.21 5.42
CA GLY A 73 8.68 -5.76 6.76
C GLY A 73 9.37 -4.40 6.77
N PHE A 74 9.04 -3.50 5.85
CA PHE A 74 9.66 -2.18 5.65
C PHE A 74 11.18 -2.22 5.37
N ARG A 75 11.80 -3.38 5.26
CA ARG A 75 13.25 -3.60 5.11
C ARG A 75 13.65 -4.32 3.82
N ALA A 76 12.68 -4.87 3.10
CA ALA A 76 12.91 -5.63 1.88
C ALA A 76 11.73 -5.47 0.91
N GLY A 77 11.83 -6.10 -0.25
CA GLY A 77 10.83 -6.05 -1.30
C GLY A 77 11.17 -5.05 -2.39
N SER A 78 10.40 -5.11 -3.46
CA SER A 78 10.54 -4.20 -4.59
C SER A 78 9.19 -4.04 -5.32
N ARG A 79 9.07 -2.97 -6.11
CA ARG A 79 7.89 -2.72 -6.96
C ARG A 79 7.63 -3.85 -7.97
N ASP A 80 8.69 -4.58 -8.39
CA ASP A 80 8.54 -5.68 -9.35
C ASP A 80 7.58 -6.77 -8.86
N GLY A 81 7.52 -7.01 -7.55
CA GLY A 81 6.63 -8.00 -6.94
C GLY A 81 5.14 -7.73 -7.15
N TYR A 82 4.77 -6.48 -7.40
CA TYR A 82 3.37 -6.07 -7.64
C TYR A 82 3.04 -5.82 -9.12
N LEU A 83 4.03 -5.94 -10.03
CA LEU A 83 3.79 -5.81 -11.47
C LEU A 83 2.70 -6.76 -12.00
N PRO A 84 2.61 -8.05 -11.57
CA PRO A 84 1.52 -8.92 -11.99
C PRO A 84 0.14 -8.42 -11.58
N LEU A 85 0.00 -7.81 -10.40
CA LEU A 85 -1.26 -7.19 -9.97
C LEU A 85 -1.59 -5.96 -10.84
N CYS A 86 -0.59 -5.11 -11.12
CA CYS A 86 -0.77 -3.95 -11.99
C CYS A 86 -1.25 -4.35 -13.39
N ILE A 87 -0.73 -5.44 -13.95
CA ILE A 87 -1.19 -5.98 -15.25
C ILE A 87 -2.67 -6.39 -15.17
N LYS A 88 -3.06 -7.11 -14.11
CA LYS A 88 -4.47 -7.53 -13.93
C LYS A 88 -5.42 -6.34 -13.76
N LEU A 89 -5.03 -5.32 -13.02
CA LEU A 89 -5.79 -4.09 -12.86
C LEU A 89 -5.92 -3.34 -14.18
N ALA A 90 -4.81 -3.22 -14.94
CA ALA A 90 -4.84 -2.57 -16.24
C ALA A 90 -5.72 -3.29 -17.26
N GLN A 91 -5.76 -4.64 -17.24
CA GLN A 91 -6.69 -5.43 -18.04
C GLN A 91 -8.17 -5.16 -17.71
N ARG A 92 -8.45 -4.65 -16.50
CA ARG A 92 -9.79 -4.27 -16.04
C ARG A 92 -10.09 -2.77 -16.20
N GLY A 93 -9.23 -2.02 -16.89
CA GLY A 93 -9.48 -0.62 -17.20
C GLY A 93 -8.95 0.38 -16.18
N TYR A 94 -7.98 -0.01 -15.34
CA TYR A 94 -7.29 0.91 -14.42
C TYR A 94 -5.95 1.37 -14.98
N VAL A 95 -5.49 2.52 -14.53
CA VAL A 95 -4.07 2.83 -14.53
C VAL A 95 -3.49 2.32 -13.21
N ALA A 96 -2.58 1.37 -13.25
CA ALA A 96 -2.00 0.77 -12.06
C ALA A 96 -0.51 1.15 -11.94
N ALA A 97 -0.11 1.63 -10.77
CA ALA A 97 1.28 1.99 -10.49
C ALA A 97 1.80 1.19 -9.31
N THR A 98 2.93 0.50 -9.47
CA THR A 98 3.66 -0.07 -8.34
C THR A 98 4.87 0.79 -8.01
N ILE A 99 5.15 0.98 -6.71
CA ILE A 99 6.14 1.95 -6.24
C ILE A 99 7.26 1.29 -5.43
N SER A 100 8.47 1.82 -5.54
CA SER A 100 9.51 1.66 -4.52
C SER A 100 9.33 2.72 -3.46
N TYR A 101 9.71 2.42 -2.23
CA TYR A 101 9.78 3.38 -1.12
C TYR A 101 11.05 3.13 -0.32
N ARG A 102 11.51 4.10 0.45
CA ARG A 102 12.71 3.98 1.29
C ARG A 102 12.54 2.90 2.34
N LEU A 103 13.58 2.09 2.52
CA LEU A 103 13.57 0.93 3.42
C LEU A 103 14.37 1.18 4.69
N SER A 104 13.94 0.55 5.79
CA SER A 104 14.69 0.47 7.04
C SER A 104 15.88 -0.49 6.91
N PRO A 105 16.93 -0.34 7.72
CA PRO A 105 17.12 0.68 8.75
C PRO A 105 17.61 2.03 8.22
N ALA A 106 17.98 2.12 6.92
CA ALA A 106 18.50 3.36 6.33
C ALA A 106 17.50 4.52 6.38
N SER A 107 16.21 4.21 6.33
CA SER A 107 15.12 5.19 6.45
C SER A 107 14.01 4.63 7.34
N GLN A 108 13.75 5.32 8.44
CA GLN A 108 12.75 4.93 9.43
C GLN A 108 11.41 5.65 9.20
N PHE A 109 10.37 5.25 9.93
CA PHE A 109 9.11 5.96 9.99
C PHE A 109 9.33 7.45 10.37
N PRO A 110 8.68 8.41 9.70
CA PRO A 110 7.61 8.26 8.70
C PRO A 110 8.08 8.28 7.23
N ALA A 111 9.38 8.12 6.92
CA ALA A 111 9.91 8.27 5.57
C ALA A 111 9.18 7.44 4.49
N PRO A 112 8.87 6.14 4.69
CA PRO A 112 8.10 5.36 3.71
C PRO A 112 6.68 5.87 3.48
N VAL A 113 6.05 6.49 4.50
CA VAL A 113 4.73 7.13 4.36
C VAL A 113 4.83 8.37 3.47
N HIS A 114 5.85 9.20 3.68
CA HIS A 114 6.12 10.37 2.84
C HIS A 114 6.32 9.98 1.37
N ASP A 115 7.02 8.87 1.12
CA ASP A 115 7.28 8.37 -0.22
C ASP A 115 5.99 7.90 -0.90
N ALA A 116 5.17 7.11 -0.22
CA ALA A 116 3.89 6.65 -0.74
C ALA A 116 2.95 7.82 -1.05
N LYS A 117 2.91 8.84 -0.19
CA LYS A 117 2.14 10.08 -0.44
C LYS A 117 2.69 10.88 -1.62
N ALA A 118 4.02 10.96 -1.77
CA ALA A 118 4.66 11.62 -2.91
C ALA A 118 4.30 10.92 -4.24
N ALA A 119 4.20 9.58 -4.25
CA ALA A 119 3.77 8.83 -5.43
C ALA A 119 2.33 9.17 -5.85
N VAL A 120 1.40 9.30 -4.89
CA VAL A 120 0.02 9.73 -5.17
C VAL A 120 -0.01 11.15 -5.74
N ARG A 121 0.75 12.07 -5.15
CA ARG A 121 0.85 13.45 -5.65
C ARG A 121 1.42 13.49 -7.07
N TRP A 122 2.44 12.69 -7.34
CA TRP A 122 3.05 12.59 -8.66
C TRP A 122 2.05 12.11 -9.72
N LEU A 123 1.29 11.04 -9.42
CA LEU A 123 0.26 10.53 -10.34
C LEU A 123 -0.82 11.58 -10.59
N ARG A 124 -1.25 12.31 -9.56
CA ARG A 124 -2.24 13.38 -9.69
C ARG A 124 -1.72 14.55 -10.52
N ALA A 125 -0.46 14.97 -10.33
CA ALA A 125 0.18 16.03 -11.11
C ALA A 125 0.33 15.65 -12.59
N ASN A 126 0.54 14.37 -12.89
CA ASN A 126 0.75 13.85 -14.22
C ASN A 126 -0.48 13.13 -14.80
N ALA A 127 -1.66 13.35 -14.20
CA ALA A 127 -2.90 12.65 -14.53
C ALA A 127 -3.23 12.69 -16.05
N ASN A 128 -3.11 13.85 -16.66
CA ASN A 128 -3.36 14.04 -18.10
C ASN A 128 -2.44 13.20 -18.98
N GLN A 129 -1.15 13.11 -18.65
CA GLN A 129 -0.16 12.35 -19.42
C GLN A 129 -0.47 10.84 -19.41
N PHE A 130 -0.95 10.31 -18.28
CA PHE A 130 -1.21 8.89 -18.10
C PHE A 130 -2.67 8.50 -18.32
N GLY A 131 -3.55 9.46 -18.64
CA GLY A 131 -4.99 9.22 -18.80
C GLY A 131 -5.68 8.86 -17.50
N ILE A 132 -5.25 9.45 -16.37
CA ILE A 132 -5.81 9.23 -15.03
C ILE A 132 -6.90 10.25 -14.74
N ASP A 133 -7.97 9.81 -14.07
CA ASP A 133 -8.90 10.68 -13.38
C ASP A 133 -8.28 11.04 -12.00
N PRO A 134 -7.85 12.31 -11.79
CA PRO A 134 -7.15 12.72 -10.58
C PRO A 134 -7.98 12.58 -9.30
N GLU A 135 -9.32 12.54 -9.43
CA GLU A 135 -10.22 12.38 -8.29
C GLU A 135 -10.44 10.91 -7.92
N ARG A 136 -10.04 9.98 -8.79
CA ARG A 136 -10.22 8.55 -8.60
C ARG A 136 -8.88 7.82 -8.52
N ILE A 137 -8.14 8.04 -7.43
CA ILE A 137 -6.88 7.33 -7.12
C ILE A 137 -7.08 6.50 -5.86
N GLY A 138 -7.15 5.18 -6.00
CA GLY A 138 -7.18 4.23 -4.89
C GLY A 138 -5.78 3.70 -4.55
N VAL A 139 -5.67 2.99 -3.43
CA VAL A 139 -4.41 2.38 -3.00
C VAL A 139 -4.63 0.97 -2.48
N THR A 140 -3.66 0.10 -2.73
CA THR A 140 -3.63 -1.26 -2.19
C THR A 140 -2.22 -1.68 -1.81
N GLY A 141 -2.11 -2.60 -0.87
CA GLY A 141 -0.83 -3.17 -0.48
C GLY A 141 -0.98 -4.32 0.51
N GLY A 142 0.06 -5.13 0.64
CA GLY A 142 0.10 -6.27 1.56
C GLY A 142 1.15 -6.09 2.66
N SER A 143 0.86 -6.57 3.89
CA SER A 143 1.79 -6.50 5.02
C SER A 143 2.27 -5.05 5.28
N ALA A 144 3.57 -4.78 5.24
CA ALA A 144 4.11 -3.41 5.32
C ALA A 144 3.50 -2.47 4.28
N GLY A 145 3.23 -2.94 3.05
CA GLY A 145 2.52 -2.15 2.02
C GLY A 145 1.06 -1.86 2.38
N GLY A 146 0.38 -2.80 3.04
CA GLY A 146 -0.95 -2.61 3.60
C GLY A 146 -0.99 -1.54 4.69
N HIS A 147 -0.01 -1.54 5.58
CA HIS A 147 0.20 -0.48 6.56
C HIS A 147 0.38 0.89 5.90
N LEU A 148 1.23 1.01 4.87
CA LEU A 148 1.41 2.25 4.15
C LEU A 148 0.13 2.68 3.43
N ALA A 149 -0.60 1.75 2.83
CA ALA A 149 -1.91 2.03 2.22
C ALA A 149 -2.92 2.56 3.24
N LEU A 150 -2.96 2.00 4.44
CA LEU A 150 -3.79 2.50 5.55
C LEU A 150 -3.41 3.94 5.93
N PHE A 151 -2.10 4.26 6.01
CA PHE A 151 -1.67 5.63 6.27
C PHE A 151 -2.17 6.61 5.22
N LEU A 152 -2.18 6.25 3.95
CA LEU A 152 -2.73 7.11 2.89
C LEU A 152 -4.22 7.38 3.09
N GLY A 153 -4.99 6.35 3.44
CA GLY A 153 -6.44 6.47 3.64
C GLY A 153 -6.86 7.20 4.92
N LEU A 154 -6.03 7.12 5.96
CA LEU A 154 -6.36 7.64 7.30
C LEU A 154 -5.76 9.02 7.60
N THR A 155 -4.69 9.41 6.90
CA THR A 155 -3.91 10.61 7.23
C THR A 155 -3.85 11.65 6.11
N GLY A 156 -4.87 11.68 5.25
CA GLY A 156 -4.94 12.66 4.16
C GLY A 156 -4.99 14.09 4.68
N GLY A 157 -3.98 14.91 4.33
CA GLY A 157 -3.90 16.31 4.75
C GLY A 157 -3.35 16.54 6.16
N ILE A 158 -2.82 15.51 6.84
CA ILE A 158 -2.11 15.68 8.12
C ILE A 158 -0.65 16.08 7.81
N PRO A 159 -0.22 17.32 8.18
CA PRO A 159 1.08 17.87 7.76
C PRO A 159 2.28 16.99 8.14
N GLU A 160 2.24 16.36 9.30
CA GLU A 160 3.31 15.47 9.79
C GLU A 160 3.65 14.34 8.81
N PHE A 161 2.66 13.88 8.03
CA PHE A 161 2.82 12.76 7.10
C PHE A 161 2.91 13.16 5.64
N GLU A 162 2.82 14.46 5.31
CA GLU A 162 2.94 14.88 3.91
C GLU A 162 4.38 14.89 3.40
N GLY A 163 5.36 15.00 4.30
CA GLY A 163 6.77 15.09 3.93
C GLY A 163 7.14 16.40 3.22
N SER A 164 8.33 16.42 2.64
CA SER A 164 8.91 17.59 1.95
C SER A 164 9.23 17.32 0.47
N GLY A 165 8.60 16.32 -0.12
CA GLY A 165 8.85 15.88 -1.50
C GLY A 165 8.26 16.83 -2.56
N PRO A 166 8.34 16.46 -3.84
CA PRO A 166 7.78 17.24 -4.93
C PRO A 166 6.25 17.26 -4.91
N TYR A 167 5.67 18.20 -5.66
CA TYR A 167 4.22 18.34 -5.88
C TYR A 167 3.40 18.54 -4.59
N LEU A 168 3.91 19.28 -3.61
CA LEU A 168 3.18 19.58 -2.36
C LEU A 168 1.91 20.42 -2.58
N ASN A 169 1.76 21.05 -3.74
CA ASN A 169 0.53 21.71 -4.19
C ASN A 169 -0.55 20.73 -4.66
N GLN A 170 -0.22 19.43 -4.81
CA GLN A 170 -1.18 18.37 -5.12
C GLN A 170 -1.63 17.66 -3.85
N SER A 171 -2.87 17.17 -3.84
CA SER A 171 -3.39 16.36 -2.74
C SER A 171 -2.78 14.95 -2.74
N SER A 172 -2.41 14.45 -1.56
CA SER A 172 -2.05 13.05 -1.35
C SER A 172 -3.24 12.15 -1.00
N ARG A 173 -4.46 12.71 -0.92
CA ARG A 173 -5.67 11.96 -0.57
C ARG A 173 -5.95 10.89 -1.62
N VAL A 174 -6.40 9.74 -1.14
CA VAL A 174 -6.88 8.63 -1.97
C VAL A 174 -8.38 8.47 -1.84
N SER A 175 -9.03 7.78 -2.78
CA SER A 175 -10.48 7.58 -2.78
C SER A 175 -10.92 6.38 -1.94
N CYS A 176 -10.08 5.35 -1.87
CA CYS A 176 -10.32 4.14 -1.08
C CYS A 176 -9.04 3.35 -0.85
N VAL A 177 -9.10 2.40 0.07
CA VAL A 177 -7.99 1.50 0.42
C VAL A 177 -8.44 0.05 0.36
N VAL A 178 -7.62 -0.82 -0.26
CA VAL A 178 -7.68 -2.26 -0.05
C VAL A 178 -6.43 -2.69 0.72
N ASN A 179 -6.62 -3.03 1.97
CA ASN A 179 -5.57 -3.47 2.89
C ASN A 179 -5.51 -5.01 2.92
N TYR A 180 -4.41 -5.58 2.49
CA TYR A 180 -4.13 -7.01 2.67
C TYR A 180 -3.24 -7.17 3.90
N TYR A 181 -3.79 -7.71 4.98
CA TYR A 181 -3.07 -8.08 6.21
C TYR A 181 -2.01 -7.07 6.68
N GLY A 182 -2.27 -5.77 6.53
CA GLY A 182 -1.38 -4.73 7.06
C GLY A 182 -1.47 -4.61 8.58
N PRO A 183 -0.34 -4.46 9.30
CA PRO A 183 -0.38 -4.21 10.75
C PRO A 183 -0.99 -2.84 11.05
N THR A 184 -1.78 -2.77 12.13
CA THR A 184 -2.60 -1.60 12.48
C THR A 184 -2.27 -1.00 13.84
N ASP A 185 -1.72 -1.82 14.77
CA ASP A 185 -1.30 -1.39 16.11
C ASP A 185 0.04 -2.05 16.48
N PHE A 186 1.12 -1.30 16.37
CA PHE A 186 2.46 -1.80 16.67
C PHE A 186 2.71 -1.96 18.17
N THR A 187 1.93 -1.31 19.03
CA THR A 187 2.06 -1.49 20.48
C THR A 187 1.60 -2.87 20.96
N LYS A 188 0.84 -3.58 20.11
CA LYS A 188 0.29 -4.93 20.38
C LYS A 188 0.87 -6.02 19.48
N SER A 189 1.91 -5.73 18.72
CA SER A 189 2.50 -6.71 17.79
C SER A 189 3.48 -7.67 18.48
N TYR A 190 4.17 -7.22 19.51
CA TYR A 190 5.14 -8.05 20.25
C TYR A 190 4.46 -9.23 20.92
N GLY A 191 5.06 -10.41 20.79
CA GLY A 191 4.53 -11.68 21.32
C GLY A 191 3.33 -12.26 20.54
N LYS A 192 2.82 -11.54 19.52
CA LYS A 192 1.75 -12.01 18.63
C LYS A 192 2.23 -12.25 17.20
N SER A 193 3.10 -11.39 16.69
CA SER A 193 3.72 -11.50 15.36
C SER A 193 5.12 -12.09 15.49
N VAL A 194 5.45 -13.08 14.67
CA VAL A 194 6.69 -13.88 14.81
C VAL A 194 7.98 -13.07 14.60
N ASP A 195 7.92 -11.98 13.83
CA ASP A 195 9.07 -11.14 13.48
C ASP A 195 9.00 -9.70 14.03
N ALA A 196 7.98 -9.37 14.83
CA ALA A 196 7.81 -8.01 15.34
C ALA A 196 9.04 -7.48 16.10
N ALA A 197 9.65 -8.32 16.94
CA ALA A 197 10.84 -7.96 17.72
C ALA A 197 12.09 -7.70 16.85
N GLU A 198 12.13 -8.22 15.62
CA GLU A 198 13.23 -7.98 14.68
C GLU A 198 12.92 -6.76 13.77
N VAL A 199 11.70 -6.68 13.26
CA VAL A 199 11.31 -5.69 12.23
C VAL A 199 11.05 -4.31 12.81
N LEU A 200 10.29 -4.22 13.92
CA LEU A 200 9.82 -2.94 14.43
C LEU A 200 10.95 -2.04 14.96
N PRO A 201 11.98 -2.55 15.67
CA PRO A 201 13.10 -1.71 16.06
C PRO A 201 13.86 -1.08 14.89
N LEU A 202 13.99 -1.80 13.77
CA LEU A 202 14.63 -1.27 12.56
C LEU A 202 13.80 -0.15 11.92
N PHE A 203 12.47 -0.30 11.91
CA PHE A 203 11.55 0.64 11.31
C PHE A 203 11.28 1.87 12.17
N LEU A 204 11.26 1.71 13.52
CA LEU A 204 10.85 2.74 14.47
C LEU A 204 12.00 3.36 15.28
N GLY A 205 13.24 2.86 15.08
CA GLY A 205 14.44 3.36 15.77
C GLY A 205 14.65 2.78 17.15
N GLY A 206 13.92 1.75 17.55
CA GLY A 206 14.02 1.04 18.82
C GLY A 206 12.79 0.20 19.11
N ASP A 207 12.85 -0.60 20.17
CA ASP A 207 11.74 -1.43 20.63
C ASP A 207 10.63 -0.59 21.33
N LEU A 208 9.59 -1.27 21.79
CA LEU A 208 8.43 -0.63 22.40
C LEU A 208 8.77 0.10 23.72
N ASP A 209 9.70 -0.42 24.49
CA ASP A 209 10.08 0.17 25.78
C ASP A 209 10.87 1.48 25.59
N HIS A 210 11.71 1.55 24.54
CA HIS A 210 12.56 2.69 24.27
C HIS A 210 11.92 3.71 23.29
N GLN A 211 11.02 3.26 22.40
CA GLN A 211 10.41 4.09 21.34
C GLN A 211 8.87 4.01 21.33
N ARG A 212 8.25 3.99 22.51
CA ARG A 212 6.80 3.87 22.65
C ARG A 212 6.01 4.90 21.82
N LEU A 213 6.44 6.16 21.80
CA LEU A 213 5.76 7.21 21.03
C LEU A 213 5.82 6.94 19.52
N ALA A 214 6.95 6.45 19.01
CA ALA A 214 7.09 6.07 17.60
C ALA A 214 6.13 4.91 17.25
N HIS A 215 6.01 3.90 18.13
CA HIS A 215 5.05 2.79 17.94
C HIS A 215 3.60 3.28 17.90
N VAL A 216 3.21 4.18 18.81
CA VAL A 216 1.86 4.77 18.82
C VAL A 216 1.61 5.59 17.55
N LYS A 217 2.54 6.46 17.15
CA LYS A 217 2.41 7.30 15.95
C LYS A 217 2.38 6.48 14.66
N ALA A 218 3.17 5.42 14.58
CA ALA A 218 3.23 4.54 13.43
C ALA A 218 2.07 3.51 13.38
N SER A 219 1.17 3.51 14.33
CA SER A 219 0.00 2.62 14.34
C SER A 219 -1.19 3.26 13.63
N PRO A 220 -1.59 2.77 12.43
CA PRO A 220 -2.73 3.29 11.66
C PRO A 220 -4.02 3.40 12.48
N LEU A 221 -4.23 2.47 13.42
CA LEU A 221 -5.41 2.43 14.29
C LEU A 221 -5.63 3.75 15.06
N ASN A 222 -4.57 4.47 15.41
CA ASN A 222 -4.63 5.73 16.15
C ASN A 222 -5.02 6.93 15.28
N TRP A 223 -5.05 6.78 13.96
CA TRP A 223 -5.40 7.82 13.00
C TRP A 223 -6.80 7.65 12.41
N VAL A 224 -7.54 6.63 12.86
CA VAL A 224 -8.93 6.44 12.44
C VAL A 224 -9.79 7.60 12.91
N SER A 225 -10.47 8.24 11.97
CA SER A 225 -11.41 9.35 12.19
C SER A 225 -12.60 9.23 11.25
N PRO A 226 -13.69 9.98 11.48
CA PRO A 226 -14.83 10.02 10.55
C PRO A 226 -14.50 10.51 9.13
N ASN A 227 -13.32 11.13 8.94
CA ASN A 227 -12.85 11.61 7.64
C ASN A 227 -12.02 10.57 6.87
N ALA A 228 -11.87 9.35 7.40
CA ALA A 228 -11.21 8.26 6.71
C ALA A 228 -11.98 7.87 5.45
N VAL A 229 -11.23 7.47 4.42
CA VAL A 229 -11.86 6.95 3.19
C VAL A 229 -12.39 5.52 3.43
N PRO A 230 -13.26 4.97 2.56
CA PRO A 230 -13.66 3.56 2.61
C PRO A 230 -12.43 2.63 2.61
N ILE A 231 -12.41 1.66 3.53
CA ILE A 231 -11.30 0.72 3.71
C ILE A 231 -11.84 -0.72 3.73
N LEU A 232 -11.42 -1.51 2.75
CA LEU A 232 -11.61 -2.96 2.75
C LEU A 232 -10.36 -3.63 3.32
N THR A 233 -10.52 -4.47 4.34
CA THR A 233 -9.44 -5.28 4.91
C THR A 233 -9.65 -6.76 4.59
N ILE A 234 -8.61 -7.39 4.04
CA ILE A 234 -8.58 -8.83 3.75
C ILE A 234 -7.43 -9.42 4.54
N HIS A 235 -7.73 -10.41 5.41
CA HIS A 235 -6.75 -10.99 6.33
C HIS A 235 -7.04 -12.47 6.58
N GLY A 236 -6.00 -13.29 6.56
CA GLY A 236 -6.10 -14.71 6.90
C GLY A 236 -6.13 -14.93 8.42
N THR A 237 -7.02 -15.79 8.90
CA THR A 237 -7.18 -16.07 10.33
C THR A 237 -6.00 -16.81 10.96
N GLU A 238 -5.15 -17.45 10.14
CA GLU A 238 -3.96 -18.20 10.57
C GLU A 238 -2.64 -17.45 10.31
N ASP A 239 -2.71 -16.14 10.07
CA ASP A 239 -1.51 -15.32 9.81
C ASP A 239 -0.67 -15.19 11.08
N LYS A 240 0.60 -15.63 10.99
CA LYS A 240 1.57 -15.59 12.09
C LYS A 240 2.50 -14.38 12.05
N TYR A 241 2.60 -13.72 10.88
CA TYR A 241 3.44 -12.52 10.70
C TYR A 241 2.70 -11.25 11.11
N VAL A 242 1.43 -11.16 10.75
CA VAL A 242 0.55 -10.08 11.20
C VAL A 242 -0.66 -10.73 11.85
N ALA A 243 -0.74 -10.68 13.17
CA ALA A 243 -1.82 -11.33 13.91
C ALA A 243 -3.20 -10.86 13.41
N TYR A 244 -4.14 -11.80 13.20
CA TYR A 244 -5.47 -11.54 12.67
C TYR A 244 -6.25 -10.46 13.45
N GLU A 245 -6.01 -10.37 14.76
CA GLU A 245 -6.60 -9.36 15.62
C GLU A 245 -6.33 -7.91 15.16
N GLN A 246 -5.24 -7.69 14.41
CA GLN A 246 -4.93 -6.39 13.81
C GLN A 246 -6.05 -5.92 12.86
N ALA A 247 -6.62 -6.84 12.08
CA ALA A 247 -7.75 -6.56 11.20
C ALA A 247 -9.05 -6.35 11.99
N VAL A 248 -9.26 -7.14 13.06
CA VAL A 248 -10.42 -7.02 13.92
C VAL A 248 -10.46 -5.65 14.60
N TRP A 249 -9.36 -5.24 15.24
CA TRP A 249 -9.27 -3.92 15.92
C TRP A 249 -9.48 -2.76 14.94
N LEU A 250 -8.91 -2.84 13.75
CA LEU A 250 -9.11 -1.80 12.72
C LEU A 250 -10.58 -1.71 12.32
N THR A 251 -11.22 -2.85 12.03
CA THR A 251 -12.61 -2.91 11.58
C THR A 251 -13.56 -2.36 12.65
N GLU A 252 -13.36 -2.74 13.92
CA GLU A 252 -14.13 -2.22 15.03
C GLU A 252 -13.98 -0.70 15.20
N ARG A 253 -12.75 -0.21 15.08
CA ARG A 253 -12.44 1.21 15.20
C ARG A 253 -13.03 2.04 14.06
N LEU A 254 -12.95 1.55 12.82
CA LEU A 254 -13.55 2.19 11.65
C LEU A 254 -15.07 2.26 11.78
N LYS A 255 -15.73 1.15 12.18
CA LYS A 255 -17.18 1.13 12.44
C LYS A 255 -17.59 2.12 13.52
N ALA A 256 -16.84 2.18 14.62
CA ALA A 256 -17.10 3.14 15.70
C ALA A 256 -16.94 4.60 15.25
N ALA A 257 -16.11 4.85 14.25
CA ALA A 257 -15.94 6.17 13.63
C ALA A 257 -16.97 6.48 12.54
N GLY A 258 -17.89 5.54 12.23
CA GLY A 258 -18.88 5.69 11.16
C GLY A 258 -18.30 5.57 9.76
N VAL A 259 -17.09 5.00 9.64
CA VAL A 259 -16.45 4.74 8.34
C VAL A 259 -16.97 3.41 7.81
N ASP A 260 -17.35 3.41 6.55
CA ASP A 260 -17.78 2.19 5.89
C ASP A 260 -16.62 1.21 5.70
N THR A 261 -16.72 0.06 6.34
CA THR A 261 -15.72 -1.02 6.31
C THR A 261 -16.22 -2.27 5.59
N ASN A 262 -17.51 -2.30 5.29
CA ASN A 262 -18.20 -3.47 4.75
C ASN A 262 -18.86 -3.18 3.41
N ASP A 263 -18.72 -1.98 2.88
CA ASP A 263 -19.14 -1.73 1.53
C ASP A 263 -18.13 -2.39 0.58
N TYR A 264 -18.16 -3.74 0.65
CA TYR A 264 -17.53 -4.58 -0.38
C TYR A 264 -18.02 -4.12 -1.74
N ASP A 265 -19.27 -3.69 -1.85
CA ASP A 265 -19.88 -3.23 -3.09
C ASP A 265 -19.32 -1.87 -3.51
N ALA A 266 -19.11 -0.90 -2.62
CA ALA A 266 -18.48 0.39 -2.98
C ALA A 266 -16.99 0.23 -3.33
N VAL A 267 -16.24 -0.58 -2.57
CA VAL A 267 -14.83 -0.87 -2.89
C VAL A 267 -14.75 -1.79 -4.11
N ALA A 268 -15.62 -2.79 -4.23
CA ALA A 268 -15.70 -3.69 -5.38
C ALA A 268 -16.10 -2.92 -6.65
N ALA A 269 -17.09 -2.04 -6.58
CA ALA A 269 -17.48 -1.16 -7.67
C ALA A 269 -16.32 -0.22 -8.07
N TYR A 270 -15.59 0.32 -7.08
CA TYR A 270 -14.40 1.13 -7.36
C TYR A 270 -13.32 0.33 -8.08
N PHE A 271 -13.07 -0.92 -7.66
CA PHE A 271 -12.06 -1.79 -8.27
C PHE A 271 -12.60 -2.67 -9.40
N GLY A 272 -13.88 -2.56 -9.79
CA GLY A 272 -14.49 -3.38 -10.84
C GLY A 272 -14.39 -4.87 -10.54
N LEU A 273 -14.67 -5.26 -9.30
CA LEU A 273 -14.62 -6.64 -8.80
C LEU A 273 -16.00 -7.32 -8.81
N GLU A 274 -16.99 -6.72 -9.51
CA GLU A 274 -18.34 -7.29 -9.69
C GLU A 274 -18.33 -8.56 -10.57
#